data_f9c863578766e0b20c1f26c955ae98bb
#
_entry.id   f9c863578766e0b20c1f26c955ae98bb
#
_cell.length_a   1.000
_cell.length_b   1.000
_cell.length_c   1.000
_cell.angle_alpha   90.00
_cell.angle_beta   90.00
_cell.angle_gamma   90.00
#
_symmetry.space_group_name_H-M   'P 1'
#
loop_
_entity.id
_entity.type
_entity.pdbx_description
1 polymer ?
#
loop_
_entity_poly.entity_id
_entity_poly.type
_entity_poly.pdbx_seq_one_letter_code
_entity_poly.pdbx_strand_id
1 'polypeptide(L)'
;EHIRTKLLHRRHSDELIIAAAERIKKYGLKLQAEYIFGFPEETPEEMWKSFELNDKLNAYNTASFIFYPYPKTALADYSIENGYLSKEDYDKIKDGYGSYHTSCWLDLPYKDEVYKFNAMLPVWNVTPKFLKPILKRILQWKYGAIHKLIYMLSVPLIDFDEFIIR
;
A
#
# COMPACT_ATOMS: atom_id res chain seq x y z
N GLU A 1 0.55 -4.53 -11.68
CA GLU A 1 1.44 -4.28 -12.83
C GLU A 1 0.95 -3.11 -13.68
N HIS A 2 -0.38 -3.00 -13.96
CA HIS A 2 -0.97 -1.93 -14.77
C HIS A 2 -0.60 -0.51 -14.26
N ILE A 3 -0.88 -0.20 -12.98
CA ILE A 3 -0.53 1.10 -12.36
C ILE A 3 0.97 1.37 -12.49
N ARG A 4 1.80 0.36 -12.22
CA ARG A 4 3.25 0.49 -12.27
C ARG A 4 3.77 0.79 -13.69
N THR A 5 3.23 0.14 -14.71
CA THR A 5 3.70 0.30 -16.09
C THR A 5 3.09 1.49 -16.80
N LYS A 6 1.78 1.70 -16.68
CA LYS A 6 1.08 2.78 -17.38
C LYS A 6 1.19 4.14 -16.68
N LEU A 7 0.93 4.16 -15.37
CA LEU A 7 0.83 5.42 -14.64
C LEU A 7 2.18 5.87 -14.09
N LEU A 8 2.97 4.93 -13.53
CA LEU A 8 4.27 5.23 -12.94
C LEU A 8 5.44 5.08 -13.91
N HIS A 9 5.19 4.63 -15.14
CA HIS A 9 6.22 4.37 -16.18
C HIS A 9 7.38 3.48 -15.70
N ARG A 10 7.15 2.62 -14.71
CA ARG A 10 8.11 1.65 -14.18
C ARG A 10 7.94 0.32 -14.90
N ARG A 11 8.91 -0.05 -15.73
CA ARG A 11 8.84 -1.19 -16.66
C ARG A 11 9.33 -2.54 -16.08
N HIS A 12 9.32 -2.72 -14.76
CA HIS A 12 9.68 -4.02 -14.19
C HIS A 12 8.45 -4.88 -13.95
N SER A 13 8.53 -6.12 -14.41
CA SER A 13 7.49 -7.12 -14.18
C SER A 13 7.54 -7.65 -12.74
N ASP A 14 6.48 -8.36 -12.33
CA ASP A 14 6.44 -9.02 -11.03
C ASP A 14 7.51 -10.10 -10.91
N GLU A 15 7.81 -10.83 -12.01
CA GLU A 15 8.86 -11.84 -12.05
C GLU A 15 10.25 -11.24 -11.76
N LEU A 16 10.54 -10.06 -12.31
CA LEU A 16 11.80 -9.37 -12.05
C LEU A 16 11.91 -8.94 -10.59
N ILE A 17 10.81 -8.45 -10.00
CA ILE A 17 10.76 -8.06 -8.58
C ILE A 17 10.96 -9.29 -7.69
N ILE A 18 10.30 -10.41 -7.99
CA ILE A 18 10.43 -11.66 -7.26
C ILE A 18 11.86 -12.18 -7.34
N ALA A 19 12.45 -12.20 -8.53
CA ALA A 19 13.84 -12.63 -8.72
C ALA A 19 14.84 -11.76 -7.95
N ALA A 20 14.59 -10.44 -7.88
CA ALA A 20 15.40 -9.54 -7.08
C ALA A 20 15.28 -9.84 -5.57
N ALA A 21 14.07 -10.09 -5.08
CA ALA A 21 13.81 -10.47 -3.70
C ALA A 21 14.50 -11.79 -3.31
N GLU A 22 14.45 -12.80 -4.18
CA GLU A 22 15.13 -14.07 -3.97
C GLU A 22 16.66 -13.89 -3.90
N ARG A 23 17.21 -13.02 -4.76
CA ARG A 23 18.63 -12.69 -4.76
C ARG A 23 19.05 -12.02 -3.44
N ILE A 24 18.29 -11.05 -2.95
CA ILE A 24 18.53 -10.38 -1.67
C ILE A 24 18.58 -11.42 -0.54
N LYS A 25 17.59 -12.30 -0.46
CA LYS A 25 17.50 -13.35 0.57
C LYS A 25 18.63 -14.38 0.46
N LYS A 26 19.06 -14.72 -0.76
CA LYS A 26 20.19 -15.65 -0.98
C LYS A 26 21.49 -15.15 -0.34
N TYR A 27 21.68 -13.85 -0.23
CA TYR A 27 22.84 -13.25 0.45
C TYR A 27 22.61 -13.02 1.96
N GLY A 28 21.55 -13.57 2.54
CA GLY A 28 21.23 -13.44 3.97
C GLY A 28 20.72 -12.06 4.38
N LEU A 29 20.36 -11.21 3.41
CA LEU A 29 19.85 -9.87 3.68
C LEU A 29 18.34 -9.91 3.96
N LYS A 30 17.89 -9.04 4.85
CA LYS A 30 16.47 -8.84 5.15
C LYS A 30 15.85 -7.94 4.09
N LEU A 31 14.72 -8.37 3.52
CA LEU A 31 13.97 -7.60 2.54
C LEU A 31 12.86 -6.83 3.25
N GLN A 32 12.85 -5.51 3.12
CA GLN A 32 11.68 -4.69 3.39
C GLN A 32 10.95 -4.40 2.07
N ALA A 33 9.64 -4.61 2.04
CA ALA A 33 8.79 -4.29 0.91
C ALA A 33 7.88 -3.11 1.25
N GLU A 34 7.82 -2.13 0.35
CA GLU A 34 6.99 -0.93 0.52
C GLU A 34 5.95 -0.84 -0.58
N TYR A 35 4.72 -0.51 -0.21
CA TYR A 35 3.57 -0.44 -1.08
C TYR A 35 2.88 0.91 -0.95
N ILE A 36 2.30 1.38 -2.06
CA ILE A 36 1.49 2.60 -2.07
C ILE A 36 0.14 2.23 -2.67
N PHE A 37 -0.93 2.62 -2.02
CA PHE A 37 -2.32 2.44 -2.44
C PHE A 37 -3.00 3.77 -2.74
N GLY A 38 -4.06 3.74 -3.53
CA GLY A 38 -4.89 4.90 -3.82
C GLY A 38 -4.37 5.75 -4.97
N PHE A 39 -3.73 5.13 -5.96
CA PHE A 39 -3.42 5.80 -7.21
C PHE A 39 -4.69 6.10 -8.04
N PRO A 40 -4.68 7.13 -8.90
CA PRO A 40 -5.68 7.25 -9.95
C PRO A 40 -5.87 5.93 -10.70
N GLU A 41 -7.09 5.59 -11.07
CA GLU A 41 -7.46 4.36 -11.79
C GLU A 41 -7.22 3.03 -11.04
N GLU A 42 -6.63 3.05 -9.84
CA GLU A 42 -6.39 1.82 -9.08
C GLU A 42 -7.69 1.23 -8.56
N THR A 43 -7.94 -0.04 -8.85
CA THR A 43 -9.12 -0.77 -8.39
C THR A 43 -8.82 -1.65 -7.16
N PRO A 44 -9.85 -2.06 -6.39
CA PRO A 44 -9.66 -3.01 -5.28
C PRO A 44 -8.99 -4.31 -5.70
N GLU A 45 -9.25 -4.80 -6.91
CA GLU A 45 -8.61 -5.99 -7.47
C GLU A 45 -7.12 -5.79 -7.71
N GLU A 46 -6.70 -4.58 -8.12
CA GLU A 46 -5.29 -4.24 -8.29
C GLU A 46 -4.59 -4.06 -6.95
N MET A 47 -5.25 -3.44 -5.97
CA MET A 47 -4.75 -3.36 -4.60
C MET A 47 -4.53 -4.76 -4.02
N TRP A 48 -5.46 -5.70 -4.27
CA TRP A 48 -5.34 -7.09 -3.82
C TRP A 48 -4.11 -7.80 -4.40
N LYS A 49 -3.72 -7.52 -5.65
CA LYS A 49 -2.49 -8.06 -6.24
C LYS A 49 -1.23 -7.70 -5.47
N SER A 50 -1.24 -6.58 -4.73
CA SER A 50 -0.12 -6.21 -3.84
C SER A 50 0.03 -7.19 -2.68
N PHE A 51 -1.07 -7.71 -2.11
CA PHE A 51 -1.05 -8.76 -1.10
C PHE A 51 -0.50 -10.08 -1.66
N GLU A 52 -0.92 -10.45 -2.87
CA GLU A 52 -0.44 -11.65 -3.55
C GLU A 52 1.05 -11.54 -3.90
N LEU A 53 1.50 -10.36 -4.32
CA LEU A 53 2.91 -10.10 -4.58
C LEU A 53 3.71 -10.16 -3.26
N ASN A 54 3.21 -9.56 -2.18
CA ASN A 54 3.87 -9.61 -0.87
C ASN A 54 4.07 -11.05 -0.37
N ASP A 55 3.07 -11.93 -0.57
CA ASP A 55 3.20 -13.35 -0.25
C ASP A 55 4.32 -14.05 -1.04
N LYS A 56 4.46 -13.71 -2.33
CA LYS A 56 5.54 -14.24 -3.19
C LYS A 56 6.89 -13.68 -2.77
N LEU A 57 6.96 -12.40 -2.41
CA LEU A 57 8.19 -11.78 -1.95
C LEU A 57 8.66 -12.35 -0.61
N ASN A 58 7.74 -12.82 0.24
CA ASN A 58 8.04 -13.28 1.59
C ASN A 58 9.00 -12.31 2.29
N ALA A 59 8.60 -11.04 2.34
CA ALA A 59 9.39 -9.96 2.90
C ALA A 59 9.55 -10.13 4.41
N TYR A 60 10.70 -9.73 4.94
CA TYR A 60 10.94 -9.68 6.39
C TYR A 60 10.02 -8.66 7.04
N ASN A 61 9.92 -7.48 6.45
CA ASN A 61 9.01 -6.41 6.88
C ASN A 61 8.27 -5.82 5.69
N THR A 62 7.07 -5.29 5.96
CA THR A 62 6.20 -4.67 4.94
C THR A 62 5.62 -3.38 5.49
N ALA A 63 5.83 -2.30 4.78
CA ALA A 63 5.20 -1.01 5.02
C ALA A 63 4.22 -0.66 3.89
N SER A 64 3.19 0.09 4.22
CA SER A 64 2.21 0.56 3.25
C SER A 64 1.87 2.03 3.47
N PHE A 65 1.63 2.72 2.38
CA PHE A 65 1.39 4.16 2.33
C PHE A 65 0.20 4.47 1.43
N ILE A 66 -0.37 5.67 1.59
CA ILE A 66 -1.40 6.19 0.70
C ILE A 66 -0.75 7.14 -0.31
N PHE A 67 -1.15 7.04 -1.57
CA PHE A 67 -0.66 7.95 -2.59
C PHE A 67 -0.92 9.41 -2.18
N TYR A 68 0.15 10.18 -2.14
CA TYR A 68 0.12 11.61 -1.86
C TYR A 68 0.55 12.38 -3.10
N PRO A 69 -0.33 13.23 -3.68
CA PRO A 69 -0.05 13.94 -4.92
C PRO A 69 0.88 15.13 -4.68
N TYR A 70 2.18 14.86 -4.56
CA TYR A 70 3.17 15.90 -4.33
C TYR A 70 3.11 16.99 -5.40
N PRO A 71 3.15 18.27 -4.99
CA PRO A 71 3.10 19.39 -5.92
C PRO A 71 4.19 19.32 -6.98
N LYS A 72 3.87 19.77 -8.20
CA LYS A 72 4.79 19.81 -9.35
C LYS A 72 5.23 18.42 -9.85
N THR A 73 4.48 17.38 -9.55
CA THR A 73 4.69 16.05 -10.14
C THR A 73 3.68 15.80 -11.26
N ALA A 74 4.11 15.10 -12.31
CA ALA A 74 3.22 14.73 -13.42
C ALA A 74 1.97 13.96 -12.94
N LEU A 75 2.09 13.21 -11.86
CA LEU A 75 0.98 12.44 -11.31
C LEU A 75 -0.03 13.31 -10.55
N ALA A 76 0.41 14.41 -9.92
CA ALA A 76 -0.49 15.40 -9.36
C ALA A 76 -1.25 16.16 -10.47
N ASP A 77 -0.54 16.57 -11.53
CA ASP A 77 -1.15 17.22 -12.68
C ASP A 77 -2.17 16.29 -13.35
N TYR A 78 -1.81 15.04 -13.58
CA TYR A 78 -2.73 14.01 -14.08
C TYR A 78 -3.99 13.86 -13.21
N SER A 79 -3.81 13.87 -11.87
CA SER A 79 -4.93 13.74 -10.94
C SER A 79 -5.90 14.92 -11.03
N ILE A 80 -5.39 16.13 -11.25
CA ILE A 80 -6.21 17.35 -11.45
C ILE A 80 -6.93 17.30 -12.79
N GLU A 81 -6.20 17.01 -13.86
CA GLU A 81 -6.73 16.99 -15.24
C GLU A 81 -7.85 15.96 -15.44
N ASN A 82 -7.76 14.83 -14.72
CA ASN A 82 -8.76 13.76 -14.79
C ASN A 82 -9.81 13.81 -13.65
N GLY A 83 -9.85 14.90 -12.86
CA GLY A 83 -10.90 15.14 -11.87
C GLY A 83 -10.77 14.31 -10.58
N TYR A 84 -9.64 13.63 -10.34
CA TYR A 84 -9.37 12.92 -9.10
C TYR A 84 -8.96 13.85 -7.95
N LEU A 85 -8.48 15.05 -8.25
CA LEU A 85 -8.01 16.02 -7.26
C LEU A 85 -8.56 17.41 -7.59
N SER A 86 -9.27 18.02 -6.63
CA SER A 86 -9.73 19.41 -6.78
C SER A 86 -8.58 20.40 -6.67
N LYS A 87 -8.73 21.58 -7.31
CA LYS A 87 -7.74 22.65 -7.15
C LYS A 87 -7.64 23.13 -5.71
N GLU A 88 -8.77 23.18 -5.00
CA GLU A 88 -8.81 23.58 -3.59
C GLU A 88 -7.97 22.64 -2.73
N ASP A 89 -8.11 21.33 -2.91
CA ASP A 89 -7.34 20.34 -2.16
C ASP A 89 -5.86 20.34 -2.58
N TYR A 90 -5.59 20.57 -3.87
CA TYR A 90 -4.21 20.73 -4.32
C TYR A 90 -3.52 21.96 -3.71
N ASP A 91 -4.24 23.08 -3.54
CA ASP A 91 -3.70 24.26 -2.85
C ASP A 91 -3.42 23.96 -1.36
N LYS A 92 -4.31 23.23 -0.67
CA LYS A 92 -4.05 22.75 0.70
C LYS A 92 -2.80 21.87 0.77
N ILE A 93 -2.61 20.98 -0.19
CA ILE A 93 -1.41 20.13 -0.28
C ILE A 93 -0.14 20.96 -0.46
N LYS A 94 -0.18 22.00 -1.29
CA LYS A 94 0.96 22.95 -1.46
C LYS A 94 1.30 23.67 -0.16
N ASP A 95 0.30 23.96 0.66
CA ASP A 95 0.47 24.57 1.97
C ASP A 95 0.91 23.57 3.07
N GLY A 96 1.17 22.32 2.70
CA GLY A 96 1.69 21.28 3.58
C GLY A 96 0.65 20.51 4.38
N TYR A 97 -0.62 20.58 4.00
CA TYR A 97 -1.67 19.80 4.67
C TYR A 97 -1.65 18.34 4.28
N GLY A 98 -1.87 17.46 5.27
CA GLY A 98 -2.02 16.02 5.08
C GLY A 98 -0.70 15.25 5.08
N SER A 99 -0.80 13.93 4.89
CA SER A 99 0.32 13.01 4.95
C SER A 99 0.04 11.77 4.12
N TYR A 100 1.07 11.19 3.51
CA TYR A 100 1.02 9.89 2.83
C TYR A 100 0.74 8.69 3.77
N HIS A 101 0.76 8.91 5.09
CA HIS A 101 0.40 7.89 6.07
C HIS A 101 -1.11 7.79 6.30
N THR A 102 -1.82 8.93 6.29
CA THR A 102 -3.17 8.99 6.85
C THR A 102 -4.22 9.60 5.93
N SER A 103 -3.83 10.28 4.85
CA SER A 103 -4.73 11.11 4.05
C SER A 103 -4.81 10.64 2.62
N CYS A 104 -5.97 10.14 2.20
CA CYS A 104 -6.29 9.96 0.79
C CYS A 104 -6.92 11.24 0.25
N TRP A 105 -6.14 12.00 -0.51
CA TRP A 105 -6.56 13.29 -1.08
C TRP A 105 -7.38 13.14 -2.36
N LEU A 106 -7.20 12.03 -3.05
CA LEU A 106 -7.94 11.80 -4.28
C LEU A 106 -9.41 11.45 -3.99
N ASP A 107 -10.28 11.93 -4.84
CA ASP A 107 -11.69 11.51 -4.89
C ASP A 107 -11.78 10.20 -5.67
N LEU A 108 -11.70 9.10 -4.94
CA LEU A 108 -11.72 7.75 -5.49
C LEU A 108 -13.01 7.05 -5.08
N PRO A 109 -13.65 6.32 -6.00
CA PRO A 109 -14.86 5.54 -5.68
C PRO A 109 -14.59 4.46 -4.63
N TYR A 110 -13.33 4.04 -4.46
CA TYR A 110 -12.88 2.98 -3.53
C TYR A 110 -12.05 3.52 -2.37
N LYS A 111 -12.29 4.74 -1.91
CA LYS A 111 -11.51 5.40 -0.86
C LYS A 111 -11.46 4.59 0.45
N ASP A 112 -12.57 3.98 0.84
CA ASP A 112 -12.62 3.10 2.03
C ASP A 112 -11.72 1.86 1.86
N GLU A 113 -11.64 1.33 0.63
CA GLU A 113 -10.77 0.21 0.30
C GLU A 113 -9.28 0.61 0.41
N VAL A 114 -8.93 1.83 -0.03
CA VAL A 114 -7.57 2.35 0.13
C VAL A 114 -7.14 2.35 1.59
N TYR A 115 -7.96 2.89 2.48
CA TYR A 115 -7.66 2.88 3.93
C TYR A 115 -7.58 1.47 4.50
N LYS A 116 -8.50 0.60 4.09
CA LYS A 116 -8.52 -0.81 4.52
C LYS A 116 -7.25 -1.55 4.11
N PHE A 117 -6.90 -1.49 2.83
CA PHE A 117 -5.73 -2.20 2.31
C PHE A 117 -4.43 -1.61 2.87
N ASN A 118 -4.35 -0.28 3.00
CA ASN A 118 -3.21 0.35 3.65
C ASN A 118 -3.01 -0.14 5.09
N ALA A 119 -4.05 -0.16 5.90
CA ALA A 119 -3.94 -0.63 7.29
C ALA A 119 -3.66 -2.13 7.39
N MET A 120 -4.17 -2.94 6.46
CA MET A 120 -4.19 -4.39 6.61
C MET A 120 -3.03 -5.12 5.94
N LEU A 121 -2.25 -4.48 5.05
CA LEU A 121 -1.12 -5.15 4.40
C LEU A 121 0.02 -5.49 5.39
N PRO A 122 0.46 -4.62 6.30
CA PRO A 122 1.40 -4.99 7.35
C PRO A 122 0.89 -6.12 8.23
N VAL A 123 -0.41 -6.09 8.60
CA VAL A 123 -1.07 -7.16 9.35
C VAL A 123 -1.01 -8.50 8.59
N TRP A 124 -1.28 -8.46 7.29
CA TRP A 124 -1.20 -9.64 6.41
C TRP A 124 0.21 -10.24 6.41
N ASN A 125 1.23 -9.40 6.41
CA ASN A 125 2.63 -9.85 6.41
C ASN A 125 2.97 -10.68 7.66
N VAL A 126 2.57 -10.21 8.84
CA VAL A 126 2.85 -10.90 10.12
C VAL A 126 1.85 -12.04 10.42
N THR A 127 0.76 -12.15 9.65
CA THR A 127 -0.25 -13.19 9.85
C THR A 127 0.27 -14.56 9.41
N PRO A 128 0.22 -15.59 10.28
CA PRO A 128 0.56 -16.97 9.91
C PRO A 128 -0.24 -17.46 8.70
N LYS A 129 0.39 -18.23 7.83
CA LYS A 129 -0.21 -18.70 6.56
C LYS A 129 -1.56 -19.39 6.76
N PHE A 130 -1.75 -20.17 7.83
CA PHE A 130 -2.99 -20.89 8.10
C PHE A 130 -4.15 -19.98 8.52
N LEU A 131 -3.88 -18.75 8.99
CA LEU A 131 -4.90 -17.75 9.34
C LEU A 131 -5.24 -16.79 8.18
N LYS A 132 -4.40 -16.72 7.14
CA LYS A 132 -4.63 -15.85 5.99
C LYS A 132 -5.99 -16.06 5.29
N PRO A 133 -6.52 -17.29 5.13
CA PRO A 133 -7.86 -17.49 4.57
C PRO A 133 -8.98 -16.81 5.39
N ILE A 134 -8.84 -16.79 6.72
CA ILE A 134 -9.80 -16.12 7.61
C ILE A 134 -9.67 -14.60 7.45
N LEU A 135 -8.43 -14.09 7.49
CA LEU A 135 -8.16 -12.67 7.30
C LEU A 135 -8.64 -12.19 5.91
N LYS A 136 -8.45 -12.99 4.86
CA LYS A 136 -8.97 -12.72 3.52
C LYS A 136 -10.50 -12.53 3.52
N ARG A 137 -11.22 -13.34 4.26
CA ARG A 137 -12.68 -13.21 4.40
C ARG A 137 -13.07 -11.90 5.10
N ILE A 138 -12.33 -11.52 6.15
CA ILE A 138 -12.55 -10.26 6.88
C ILE A 138 -12.27 -9.06 5.97
N LEU A 139 -11.25 -9.14 5.12
CA LEU A 139 -10.92 -8.10 4.14
C LEU A 139 -11.99 -7.87 3.07
N GLN A 140 -12.89 -8.83 2.85
CA GLN A 140 -14.05 -8.65 1.98
C GLN A 140 -15.17 -7.82 2.61
N TRP A 141 -15.14 -7.61 3.93
CA TRP A 141 -16.13 -6.79 4.62
C TRP A 141 -15.85 -5.30 4.42
N LYS A 142 -16.90 -4.48 4.57
CA LYS A 142 -16.74 -3.04 4.56
C LYS A 142 -15.77 -2.61 5.65
N TYR A 143 -14.88 -1.65 5.32
CA TYR A 143 -13.93 -1.11 6.30
C TYR A 143 -14.64 -0.57 7.54
N GLY A 144 -14.19 -0.95 8.71
CA GLY A 144 -14.84 -0.57 9.97
C GLY A 144 -14.06 -1.00 11.20
N ALA A 145 -14.76 -1.03 12.34
CA ALA A 145 -14.18 -1.25 13.67
C ALA A 145 -13.37 -2.54 13.79
N ILE A 146 -13.80 -3.62 13.14
CA ILE A 146 -13.09 -4.91 13.16
C ILE A 146 -11.68 -4.80 12.57
N HIS A 147 -11.53 -4.09 11.45
CA HIS A 147 -10.22 -3.90 10.81
C HIS A 147 -9.28 -3.04 11.68
N LYS A 148 -9.82 -1.98 12.29
CA LYS A 148 -9.08 -1.12 13.21
C LYS A 148 -8.62 -1.88 14.46
N LEU A 149 -9.49 -2.75 15.00
CA LEU A 149 -9.17 -3.59 16.15
C LEU A 149 -8.06 -4.60 15.81
N ILE A 150 -8.18 -5.28 14.67
CA ILE A 150 -7.15 -6.24 14.21
C ILE A 150 -5.83 -5.51 14.01
N TYR A 151 -5.82 -4.35 13.35
CA TYR A 151 -4.63 -3.54 13.18
C TYR A 151 -3.99 -3.18 14.54
N MET A 152 -4.76 -2.63 15.48
CA MET A 152 -4.27 -2.27 16.82
C MET A 152 -3.64 -3.47 17.56
N LEU A 153 -4.27 -4.63 17.49
CA LEU A 153 -3.73 -5.86 18.12
C LEU A 153 -2.47 -6.37 17.44
N SER A 154 -2.26 -6.01 16.19
CA SER A 154 -1.09 -6.44 15.40
C SER A 154 0.09 -5.48 15.49
N VAL A 155 -0.11 -4.24 15.93
CA VAL A 155 0.95 -3.21 16.06
C VAL A 155 2.18 -3.74 16.81
N PRO A 156 2.08 -4.42 17.97
CA PRO A 156 3.25 -4.92 18.65
C PRO A 156 4.06 -5.94 17.84
N LEU A 157 3.42 -6.69 16.94
CA LEU A 157 4.09 -7.66 16.07
C LEU A 157 4.76 -6.96 14.88
N ILE A 158 4.16 -5.89 14.36
CA ILE A 158 4.67 -5.09 13.26
C ILE A 158 5.89 -4.27 13.72
N ASP A 159 5.76 -3.56 14.85
CA ASP A 159 6.80 -2.68 15.38
C ASP A 159 7.98 -3.45 16.00
N PHE A 160 7.75 -4.68 16.46
CA PHE A 160 8.82 -5.53 17.01
C PHE A 160 9.89 -5.81 15.95
N ASP A 161 9.50 -5.94 14.71
CA ASP A 161 10.43 -6.13 13.59
C ASP A 161 11.25 -4.86 13.28
N GLU A 162 10.70 -3.65 13.50
CA GLU A 162 11.44 -2.40 13.36
C GLU A 162 12.47 -2.19 14.49
N PHE A 163 12.18 -2.65 15.70
CA PHE A 163 13.04 -2.48 16.86
C PHE A 163 14.32 -3.36 16.81
N ILE A 164 14.27 -4.48 16.08
CA ILE A 164 15.43 -5.39 15.91
C ILE A 164 16.43 -4.86 14.86
N ILE A 165 16.05 -3.87 14.04
CA ILE A 165 16.89 -3.32 12.98
C ILE A 165 17.76 -2.14 13.46
N ARG A 166 17.54 -1.66 14.68
CA ARG A 166 18.39 -0.66 15.34
C ARG A 166 19.36 -1.38 16.27
#